data_21a30ef0b281ede831ce6f5fd9f0a5b2
#
_entry.id   21a30ef0b281ede831ce6f5fd9f0a5b2
#
_cell.length_a   1.000
_cell.length_b   1.000
_cell.length_c   1.000
_cell.angle_alpha   90.00
_cell.angle_beta   90.00
_cell.angle_gamma   90.00
#
_symmetry.space_group_name_H-M   'P 1'
#
loop_
_entity.id
_entity.type
_entity.pdbx_description
1 polymer ?
#
loop_
_entity_poly.entity_id
_entity_poly.type
_entity_poly.pdbx_seq_one_letter_code
_entity_poly.pdbx_strand_id
1 'polypeptide(L)'
;MAIPHSVIEMIGNTPMLELTQFDTGPCRLFVKLENQNPGGSIKDRVALSMIEQAERDGKLQPGGTIIEATAGNTGLGLALVAALKGYKLLLVVPDKMSREKIFHLRALGVEVLLTRSDVGKGHPAYYQDYAKRLAGEIPGAFYIDQFNNPANTAARSEEHT
;
A
#
# COMPACT_ATOMS: atom_id res chain seq x y z
N MET A 1 28.76 -0.10 2.55
CA MET A 1 27.31 -0.17 2.30
C MET A 1 26.82 -1.47 2.88
N ALA A 2 25.85 -1.47 3.82
CA ALA A 2 25.32 -2.70 4.38
C ALA A 2 24.49 -3.43 3.32
N ILE A 3 24.59 -4.76 3.27
CA ILE A 3 23.80 -5.59 2.37
C ILE A 3 22.45 -5.86 3.07
N PRO A 4 21.30 -5.50 2.47
CA PRO A 4 19.99 -5.80 3.06
C PRO A 4 19.77 -7.31 3.20
N HIS A 5 19.18 -7.74 4.31
CA HIS A 5 18.83 -9.14 4.57
C HIS A 5 17.40 -9.49 4.17
N SER A 6 16.57 -8.48 3.91
CA SER A 6 15.20 -8.65 3.43
C SER A 6 14.80 -7.54 2.47
N VAL A 7 13.80 -7.82 1.64
CA VAL A 7 13.23 -6.80 0.73
C VAL A 7 12.58 -5.65 1.52
N ILE A 8 12.10 -5.89 2.74
CA ILE A 8 11.55 -4.84 3.62
C ILE A 8 12.61 -3.78 3.93
N GLU A 9 13.85 -4.16 4.17
CA GLU A 9 14.96 -3.23 4.44
C GLU A 9 15.35 -2.37 3.23
N MET A 10 14.88 -2.74 2.04
CA MET A 10 15.09 -1.97 0.81
C MET A 10 13.99 -0.90 0.59
N ILE A 11 12.91 -0.95 1.39
CA ILE A 11 11.84 0.04 1.30
C ILE A 11 12.31 1.35 1.93
N GLY A 12 12.19 2.42 1.17
CA GLY A 12 12.64 3.73 1.63
C GLY A 12 14.09 4.02 1.28
N ASN A 13 14.63 5.05 1.90
CA ASN A 13 16.00 5.53 1.67
C ASN A 13 16.31 5.69 0.16
N THR A 14 15.30 6.08 -0.62
CA THR A 14 15.39 6.24 -2.07
C THR A 14 16.32 7.39 -2.44
N PRO A 15 17.07 7.30 -3.57
CA PRO A 15 18.00 8.32 -3.98
C PRO A 15 17.30 9.63 -4.33
N MET A 16 18.05 10.72 -4.23
CA MET A 16 17.65 12.05 -4.66
C MET A 16 18.50 12.48 -5.85
N LEU A 17 17.85 13.01 -6.90
CA LEU A 17 18.48 13.50 -8.12
C LEU A 17 18.27 15.01 -8.24
N GLU A 18 19.36 15.76 -8.47
CA GLU A 18 19.27 17.18 -8.84
C GLU A 18 18.96 17.32 -10.33
N LEU A 19 17.91 18.07 -10.64
CA LEU A 19 17.53 18.38 -12.01
C LEU A 19 18.17 19.70 -12.44
N THR A 20 19.24 19.59 -13.23
CA THR A 20 20.02 20.74 -13.69
C THR A 20 19.61 21.25 -15.09
N GLN A 21 18.63 20.59 -15.73
CA GLN A 21 18.17 20.92 -17.08
C GLN A 21 17.10 22.01 -17.13
N PHE A 22 16.61 22.43 -15.97
CA PHE A 22 15.55 23.43 -15.85
C PHE A 22 16.13 24.75 -15.38
N ASP A 23 15.66 25.85 -15.95
CA ASP A 23 15.94 27.19 -15.40
C ASP A 23 15.06 27.40 -14.18
N THR A 24 15.67 27.32 -13.02
CA THR A 24 15.03 27.51 -11.70
C THR A 24 15.45 28.82 -11.03
N GLY A 25 16.11 29.72 -11.76
CA GLY A 25 16.73 30.93 -11.20
C GLY A 25 17.76 30.58 -10.11
N PRO A 26 17.71 31.21 -8.93
CA PRO A 26 18.65 30.93 -7.85
C PRO A 26 18.35 29.62 -7.06
N CYS A 27 17.29 28.89 -7.39
CA CYS A 27 16.84 27.71 -6.65
C CYS A 27 17.45 26.43 -7.23
N ARG A 28 17.69 25.44 -6.37
CA ARG A 28 18.03 24.07 -6.79
C ARG A 28 16.76 23.20 -6.78
N LEU A 29 16.59 22.39 -7.81
CA LEU A 29 15.47 21.48 -7.95
C LEU A 29 15.91 20.03 -7.76
N PHE A 30 15.27 19.31 -6.85
CA PHE A 30 15.55 17.90 -6.57
C PHE A 30 14.33 17.05 -6.79
N VAL A 31 14.54 15.82 -7.26
CA VAL A 31 13.51 14.77 -7.38
C VAL A 31 13.92 13.59 -6.51
N LYS A 32 13.02 13.16 -5.63
CA LYS A 32 13.18 11.94 -4.86
C LYS A 32 12.64 10.76 -5.67
N LEU A 33 13.47 9.77 -5.91
CA LEU A 33 13.19 8.68 -6.84
C LEU A 33 12.41 7.54 -6.17
N GLU A 34 11.16 7.78 -5.81
CA GLU A 34 10.29 6.81 -5.12
C GLU A 34 9.93 5.57 -5.97
N ASN A 35 10.18 5.61 -7.26
CA ASN A 35 10.11 4.44 -8.14
C ASN A 35 11.24 3.42 -7.88
N GLN A 36 12.24 3.77 -7.09
CA GLN A 36 13.32 2.88 -6.67
C GLN A 36 12.95 1.98 -5.47
N ASN A 37 11.78 2.18 -4.85
CA ASN A 37 11.27 1.19 -3.90
C ASN A 37 11.03 -0.16 -4.57
N PRO A 38 11.15 -1.30 -3.86
CA PRO A 38 11.02 -2.65 -4.43
C PRO A 38 9.73 -2.92 -5.20
N GLY A 39 8.60 -2.37 -4.75
CA GLY A 39 7.30 -2.43 -5.45
C GLY A 39 7.09 -1.31 -6.46
N GLY A 40 8.10 -0.45 -6.69
CA GLY A 40 8.12 0.57 -7.73
C GLY A 40 7.40 1.87 -7.39
N SER A 41 7.07 2.14 -6.14
CA SER A 41 6.39 3.39 -5.78
C SER A 41 6.55 3.77 -4.31
N ILE A 42 6.21 5.02 -3.98
CA ILE A 42 6.10 5.52 -2.59
C ILE A 42 5.13 4.69 -1.73
N LYS A 43 4.25 3.89 -2.35
CA LYS A 43 3.25 3.12 -1.61
C LYS A 43 3.83 1.94 -0.83
N ASP A 44 5.04 1.52 -1.14
CA ASP A 44 5.75 0.53 -0.35
C ASP A 44 6.01 1.04 1.07
N ARG A 45 6.46 2.31 1.21
CA ARG A 45 6.62 2.97 2.51
C ARG A 45 5.30 3.07 3.27
N VAL A 46 4.25 3.48 2.56
CA VAL A 46 2.91 3.65 3.12
C VAL A 46 2.39 2.31 3.64
N ALA A 47 2.52 1.25 2.85
CA ALA A 47 2.09 -0.10 3.22
C ALA A 47 2.85 -0.61 4.46
N LEU A 48 4.18 -0.46 4.46
CA LEU A 48 5.02 -0.86 5.60
C LEU A 48 4.62 -0.12 6.87
N SER A 49 4.53 1.20 6.82
CA SER A 49 4.17 2.04 7.96
C SER A 49 2.80 1.70 8.54
N MET A 50 1.78 1.51 7.68
CA MET A 50 0.42 1.18 8.13
C MET A 50 0.35 -0.21 8.77
N ILE A 51 1.03 -1.21 8.20
CA ILE A 51 1.06 -2.57 8.75
C ILE A 51 1.78 -2.58 10.09
N GLU A 52 2.97 -1.98 10.18
CA GLU A 52 3.74 -1.92 11.42
C GLU A 52 3.04 -1.13 12.53
N GLN A 53 2.32 -0.06 12.16
CA GLN A 53 1.50 0.64 13.16
C GLN A 53 0.37 -0.24 13.66
N ALA A 54 -0.29 -1.01 12.80
CA ALA A 54 -1.34 -1.94 13.21
C ALA A 54 -0.81 -3.07 14.11
N GLU A 55 0.41 -3.55 13.86
CA GLU A 55 1.12 -4.51 14.70
C GLU A 55 1.40 -3.92 16.10
N ARG A 56 2.00 -2.71 16.14
CA ARG A 56 2.29 -2.00 17.40
C ARG A 56 1.05 -1.72 18.24
N ASP A 57 -0.05 -1.37 17.58
CA ASP A 57 -1.35 -1.12 18.22
C ASP A 57 -2.08 -2.40 18.66
N GLY A 58 -1.56 -3.59 18.34
CA GLY A 58 -2.21 -4.89 18.60
C GLY A 58 -3.48 -5.13 17.77
N LYS A 59 -3.72 -4.32 16.74
CA LYS A 59 -4.90 -4.44 15.85
C LYS A 59 -4.74 -5.54 14.81
N LEU A 60 -3.50 -5.86 14.44
CA LEU A 60 -3.16 -6.91 13.49
C LEU A 60 -2.30 -7.96 14.19
N GLN A 61 -2.84 -9.18 14.29
CA GLN A 61 -2.15 -10.30 14.90
C GLN A 61 -1.31 -11.07 13.86
N PRO A 62 -0.21 -11.72 14.24
CA PRO A 62 0.59 -12.55 13.33
C PRO A 62 -0.25 -13.54 12.54
N GLY A 63 -0.06 -13.61 11.22
CA GLY A 63 -0.85 -14.45 10.31
C GLY A 63 -2.28 -13.97 10.05
N GLY A 64 -2.66 -12.81 10.58
CA GLY A 64 -3.97 -12.21 10.39
C GLY A 64 -4.28 -11.83 8.94
N THR A 65 -5.50 -11.37 8.69
CA THR A 65 -5.98 -10.96 7.37
C THR A 65 -6.07 -9.44 7.29
N ILE A 66 -5.39 -8.85 6.33
CA ILE A 66 -5.49 -7.43 5.99
C ILE A 66 -6.53 -7.28 4.89
N ILE A 67 -7.41 -6.28 5.03
CA ILE A 67 -8.40 -5.94 4.01
C ILE A 67 -8.22 -4.48 3.58
N GLU A 68 -8.26 -4.22 2.28
CA GLU A 68 -8.25 -2.87 1.73
C GLU A 68 -9.06 -2.78 0.42
N ALA A 69 -9.52 -1.58 0.12
CA ALA A 69 -10.28 -1.26 -1.08
C ALA A 69 -9.38 -0.53 -2.09
N THR A 70 -8.61 -1.25 -2.88
CA THR A 70 -7.68 -0.66 -3.84
C THR A 70 -7.18 -1.67 -4.87
N ALA A 71 -6.94 -1.19 -6.09
CA ALA A 71 -6.20 -1.94 -7.12
C ALA A 71 -5.01 -1.14 -7.66
N GLY A 72 -4.67 -0.03 -7.01
CA GLY A 72 -3.53 0.82 -7.37
C GLY A 72 -2.24 0.41 -6.65
N ASN A 73 -1.28 1.31 -6.66
CA ASN A 73 0.03 1.10 -6.05
C ASN A 73 -0.04 0.77 -4.55
N THR A 74 -1.07 1.25 -3.83
CA THR A 74 -1.27 0.86 -2.43
C THR A 74 -1.52 -0.65 -2.30
N GLY A 75 -2.33 -1.23 -3.19
CA GLY A 75 -2.56 -2.68 -3.24
C GLY A 75 -1.28 -3.46 -3.51
N LEU A 76 -0.43 -2.98 -4.41
CA LEU A 76 0.87 -3.61 -4.71
C LEU A 76 1.83 -3.52 -3.52
N GLY A 77 1.94 -2.35 -2.88
CA GLY A 77 2.76 -2.19 -1.68
C GLY A 77 2.28 -3.06 -0.52
N LEU A 78 0.96 -3.13 -0.28
CA LEU A 78 0.37 -4.02 0.71
C LEU A 78 0.64 -5.49 0.39
N ALA A 79 0.54 -5.90 -0.89
CA ALA A 79 0.82 -7.26 -1.31
C ALA A 79 2.25 -7.67 -1.02
N LEU A 80 3.21 -6.79 -1.35
CA LEU A 80 4.63 -7.00 -1.08
C LEU A 80 4.88 -7.19 0.42
N VAL A 81 4.46 -6.22 1.25
CA VAL A 81 4.74 -6.24 2.69
C VAL A 81 3.99 -7.37 3.40
N ALA A 82 2.71 -7.61 3.03
CA ALA A 82 1.92 -8.70 3.61
C ALA A 82 2.56 -10.07 3.34
N ALA A 83 2.99 -10.32 2.09
CA ALA A 83 3.66 -11.57 1.74
C ALA A 83 4.96 -11.77 2.53
N LEU A 84 5.77 -10.72 2.68
CA LEU A 84 7.04 -10.79 3.41
C LEU A 84 6.87 -10.96 4.92
N LYS A 85 5.78 -10.42 5.49
CA LYS A 85 5.48 -10.52 6.94
C LYS A 85 4.55 -11.70 7.30
N GLY A 86 4.11 -12.49 6.31
CA GLY A 86 3.27 -13.67 6.52
C GLY A 86 1.80 -13.36 6.80
N TYR A 87 1.28 -12.22 6.33
CA TYR A 87 -0.13 -11.85 6.41
C TYR A 87 -0.92 -12.30 5.18
N LYS A 88 -2.19 -12.60 5.37
CA LYS A 88 -3.14 -12.75 4.28
C LYS A 88 -3.60 -11.36 3.82
N LEU A 89 -3.75 -11.16 2.53
CA LEU A 89 -4.26 -9.91 1.98
C LEU A 89 -5.47 -10.17 1.09
N LEU A 90 -6.56 -9.48 1.39
CA LEU A 90 -7.78 -9.47 0.61
C LEU A 90 -8.03 -8.04 0.10
N LEU A 91 -8.10 -7.88 -1.21
CA LEU A 91 -8.38 -6.60 -1.85
C LEU A 91 -9.75 -6.59 -2.53
N VAL A 92 -10.55 -5.58 -2.20
CA VAL A 92 -11.80 -5.29 -2.90
C VAL A 92 -11.53 -4.32 -4.04
N VAL A 93 -11.79 -4.75 -5.26
CA VAL A 93 -11.37 -4.08 -6.49
C VAL A 93 -12.57 -3.84 -7.40
N PRO A 94 -12.78 -2.62 -7.91
CA PRO A 94 -13.82 -2.38 -8.93
C PRO A 94 -13.56 -3.17 -10.22
N ASP A 95 -14.59 -3.73 -10.81
CA ASP A 95 -14.54 -4.61 -11.99
C ASP A 95 -13.98 -3.93 -13.27
N LYS A 96 -13.98 -2.59 -13.31
CA LYS A 96 -13.36 -1.80 -14.40
C LYS A 96 -11.82 -1.81 -14.40
N MET A 97 -11.20 -2.38 -13.38
CA MET A 97 -9.74 -2.44 -13.32
C MET A 97 -9.17 -3.38 -14.36
N SER A 98 -7.96 -3.06 -14.87
CA SER A 98 -7.33 -3.87 -15.89
C SER A 98 -7.07 -5.30 -15.39
N ARG A 99 -7.29 -6.28 -16.26
CA ARG A 99 -7.03 -7.70 -15.97
C ARG A 99 -5.57 -7.95 -15.60
N GLU A 100 -4.65 -7.22 -16.19
CA GLU A 100 -3.21 -7.29 -15.92
C GLU A 100 -2.90 -6.95 -14.47
N LYS A 101 -3.47 -5.87 -13.93
CA LYS A 101 -3.30 -5.49 -12.51
C LYS A 101 -3.87 -6.53 -11.57
N ILE A 102 -5.04 -7.07 -11.89
CA ILE A 102 -5.68 -8.14 -11.10
C ILE A 102 -4.80 -9.40 -11.13
N PHE A 103 -4.29 -9.77 -12.29
CA PHE A 103 -3.37 -10.90 -12.43
C PHE A 103 -2.10 -10.71 -11.60
N HIS A 104 -1.50 -9.53 -11.66
CA HIS A 104 -0.31 -9.19 -10.89
C HIS A 104 -0.54 -9.33 -9.37
N LEU A 105 -1.65 -8.79 -8.86
CA LEU A 105 -2.02 -8.94 -7.44
C LEU A 105 -2.18 -10.41 -7.04
N ARG A 106 -2.87 -11.20 -7.85
CA ARG A 106 -3.05 -12.64 -7.60
C ARG A 106 -1.74 -13.41 -7.64
N ALA A 107 -0.81 -13.05 -8.55
CA ALA A 107 0.52 -13.64 -8.60
C ALA A 107 1.35 -13.37 -7.34
N LEU A 108 1.06 -12.28 -6.61
CA LEU A 108 1.63 -11.97 -5.31
C LEU A 108 0.90 -12.65 -4.13
N GLY A 109 -0.04 -13.55 -4.40
CA GLY A 109 -0.80 -14.28 -3.37
C GLY A 109 -1.99 -13.52 -2.79
N VAL A 110 -2.42 -12.43 -3.42
CA VAL A 110 -3.56 -11.63 -2.94
C VAL A 110 -4.87 -12.27 -3.33
N GLU A 111 -5.80 -12.37 -2.39
CA GLU A 111 -7.20 -12.65 -2.68
C GLU A 111 -7.87 -11.38 -3.21
N VAL A 112 -8.40 -11.44 -4.44
CA VAL A 112 -9.01 -10.29 -5.12
C VAL A 112 -10.50 -10.54 -5.29
N LEU A 113 -11.32 -9.74 -4.62
CA LEU A 113 -12.77 -9.69 -4.77
C LEU A 113 -13.16 -8.54 -5.70
N LEU A 114 -13.81 -8.90 -6.79
CA LEU A 114 -14.32 -7.90 -7.74
C LEU A 114 -15.69 -7.40 -7.29
N THR A 115 -15.90 -6.09 -7.39
CA THR A 115 -17.18 -5.45 -7.11
C THR A 115 -17.57 -4.48 -8.23
N ARG A 116 -18.83 -4.08 -8.23
CA ARG A 116 -19.39 -3.16 -9.25
C ARG A 116 -18.69 -1.80 -9.21
N SER A 117 -18.33 -1.29 -10.37
CA SER A 117 -17.73 0.03 -10.56
C SER A 117 -18.74 1.12 -10.92
N ASP A 118 -20.00 0.74 -11.20
CA ASP A 118 -21.10 1.65 -11.60
C ASP A 118 -21.91 2.16 -10.40
N VAL A 119 -21.43 1.91 -9.17
CA VAL A 119 -22.11 2.33 -7.94
C VAL A 119 -21.23 3.31 -7.14
N GLY A 120 -21.88 4.23 -6.41
CA GLY A 120 -21.23 5.23 -5.57
C GLY A 120 -21.23 4.89 -4.08
N LYS A 121 -20.62 5.77 -3.30
CA LYS A 121 -20.55 5.68 -1.83
C LYS A 121 -21.95 5.55 -1.22
N GLY A 122 -22.10 4.67 -0.25
CA GLY A 122 -23.37 4.33 0.39
C GLY A 122 -24.10 3.13 -0.24
N HIS A 123 -23.68 2.67 -1.42
CA HIS A 123 -24.21 1.44 -2.00
C HIS A 123 -23.46 0.21 -1.44
N PRO A 124 -24.14 -0.90 -1.08
CA PRO A 124 -23.49 -2.07 -0.48
C PRO A 124 -22.34 -2.69 -1.29
N ALA A 125 -22.36 -2.52 -2.63
CA ALA A 125 -21.32 -2.96 -3.54
C ALA A 125 -20.27 -1.88 -3.83
N TYR A 126 -20.35 -0.69 -3.21
CA TYR A 126 -19.26 0.29 -3.33
C TYR A 126 -18.00 -0.25 -2.67
N TYR A 127 -16.89 -0.25 -3.39
CA TYR A 127 -15.68 -1.01 -3.03
C TYR A 127 -15.14 -0.72 -1.62
N GLN A 128 -15.18 0.53 -1.16
CA GLN A 128 -14.73 0.89 0.19
C GLN A 128 -15.71 0.42 1.28
N ASP A 129 -17.02 0.62 1.05
CA ASP A 129 -18.05 0.20 2.00
C ASP A 129 -18.08 -1.34 2.10
N TYR A 130 -17.85 -2.02 0.99
CA TYR A 130 -17.76 -3.48 0.95
C TYR A 130 -16.53 -3.99 1.71
N ALA A 131 -15.34 -3.41 1.48
CA ALA A 131 -14.12 -3.79 2.21
C ALA A 131 -14.28 -3.59 3.72
N LYS A 132 -14.84 -2.47 4.15
CA LYS A 132 -15.09 -2.16 5.56
C LYS A 132 -16.06 -3.18 6.19
N ARG A 133 -17.14 -3.55 5.48
CA ARG A 133 -18.09 -4.57 5.94
C ARG A 133 -17.43 -5.93 6.08
N LEU A 134 -16.66 -6.37 5.08
CA LEU A 134 -15.94 -7.64 5.14
C LEU A 134 -15.00 -7.74 6.33
N ALA A 135 -14.33 -6.66 6.69
CA ALA A 135 -13.47 -6.64 7.86
C ALA A 135 -14.23 -6.83 9.17
N GLY A 136 -15.50 -6.44 9.22
CA GLY A 136 -16.39 -6.74 10.36
C GLY A 136 -16.95 -8.17 10.36
N GLU A 137 -17.02 -8.81 9.20
CA GLU A 137 -17.58 -10.17 9.03
C GLU A 137 -16.53 -11.27 9.19
N ILE A 138 -15.26 -10.98 8.87
CA ILE A 138 -14.16 -11.95 8.92
C ILE A 138 -13.45 -11.86 10.28
N PRO A 139 -13.49 -12.89 11.12
CA PRO A 139 -12.85 -12.88 12.43
C PRO A 139 -11.33 -12.61 12.31
N GLY A 140 -10.84 -11.65 13.10
CA GLY A 140 -9.42 -11.28 13.12
C GLY A 140 -8.92 -10.53 11.88
N ALA A 141 -9.82 -10.10 10.98
CA ALA A 141 -9.44 -9.24 9.86
C ALA A 141 -9.28 -7.78 10.31
N PHE A 142 -8.35 -7.09 9.68
CA PHE A 142 -8.05 -5.68 9.90
C PHE A 142 -8.25 -4.88 8.62
N TYR A 143 -9.17 -3.90 8.66
CA TYR A 143 -9.34 -2.92 7.58
C TYR A 143 -8.28 -1.82 7.72
N ILE A 144 -7.38 -1.71 6.75
CA ILE A 144 -6.23 -0.80 6.86
C ILE A 144 -6.61 0.66 6.65
N ASP A 145 -7.69 0.93 5.89
CA ASP A 145 -8.30 2.25 5.67
C ASP A 145 -7.29 3.33 5.28
N GLN A 146 -6.62 3.15 4.15
CA GLN A 146 -5.52 4.02 3.69
C GLN A 146 -5.86 5.51 3.67
N PHE A 147 -7.13 5.88 3.48
CA PHE A 147 -7.56 7.28 3.36
C PHE A 147 -7.68 7.99 4.72
N ASN A 148 -7.95 7.25 5.79
CA ASN A 148 -8.10 7.78 7.14
C ASN A 148 -6.97 7.33 8.09
N ASN A 149 -6.04 6.51 7.62
CA ASN A 149 -4.96 5.96 8.43
C ASN A 149 -3.82 6.99 8.60
N PRO A 150 -3.54 7.48 9.82
CA PRO A 150 -2.50 8.49 10.06
C PRO A 150 -1.09 7.99 9.69
N ALA A 151 -0.83 6.68 9.75
CA ALA A 151 0.44 6.10 9.37
C ALA A 151 0.75 6.27 7.87
N ASN A 152 -0.28 6.48 7.02
CA ASN A 152 -0.07 6.85 5.61
C ASN A 152 0.62 8.21 5.48
N THR A 153 0.21 9.19 6.27
CA THR A 153 0.84 10.52 6.26
C THR A 153 2.22 10.46 6.91
N ALA A 154 2.36 9.78 8.04
CA ALA A 154 3.61 9.62 8.77
C ALA A 154 4.71 9.00 7.91
N ALA A 155 4.37 7.98 7.09
CA ALA A 155 5.30 7.32 6.17
C ALA A 155 6.02 8.27 5.19
N ARG A 156 5.47 9.45 4.94
CA ARG A 156 6.03 10.46 4.05
C ARG A 156 6.87 11.50 4.78
N SER A 157 6.71 11.61 6.09
CA SER A 157 7.41 12.60 6.93
C SER A 157 8.82 12.14 7.31
N GLU A 158 9.09 10.85 7.31
CA GLU A 158 10.39 10.27 7.67
C GLU A 158 11.53 10.60 6.70
N GLU A 159 11.21 11.13 5.54
CA GLU A 159 12.17 11.42 4.49
C GLU A 159 13.02 12.68 4.73
N HIS A 160 12.74 13.42 5.80
CA HIS A 160 13.33 14.72 6.07
C HIS A 160 14.28 14.71 7.29
N THR A 161 14.58 13.54 7.84
CA THR A 161 15.54 13.39 8.95
C THR A 161 16.87 12.82 8.49
#